data_a84da37639af4a0fd1a32685048eadbd
#
_entry.id   a84da37639af4a0fd1a32685048eadbd
#
_cell.length_a   1.000
_cell.length_b   1.000
_cell.length_c   1.000
_cell.angle_alpha   90.00
_cell.angle_beta   90.00
_cell.angle_gamma   90.00
#
_symmetry.space_group_name_H-M   'P 1'
#
loop_
_entity.id
_entity.type
_entity.pdbx_description
1 polymer ?
#
loop_
_entity_poly.entity_id
_entity_poly.type
_entity_poly.pdbx_seq_one_letter_code
_entity_poly.pdbx_strand_id
1 'polypeptide(L)'
;MELKIRKIKEEETEYIEIGCHKRDDRINEIVRLVKMHQGSVEAYREDTQYQIPLSEIFYIEAVDEKTFIYLEKECYESRKRLYEFEELLANRKFARISKSVVVNMMKIVAIKPALNGRFLCQLKNNENVIISRKYVPEIKEKLRK
;
A
#
# COMPACT_ATOMS: atom_id res chain seq x y z
N MET A 1 18.01 -0.32 -25.68
CA MET A 1 17.49 0.37 -24.47
C MET A 1 18.64 1.07 -23.75
N GLU A 2 18.44 2.32 -23.38
CA GLU A 2 19.45 3.09 -22.66
C GLU A 2 19.01 3.29 -21.21
N LEU A 3 19.99 3.35 -20.30
CA LEU A 3 19.74 3.72 -18.92
C LEU A 3 20.25 5.15 -18.73
N LYS A 4 19.36 6.03 -18.27
CA LYS A 4 19.71 7.42 -17.98
C LYS A 4 19.37 7.71 -16.52
N ILE A 5 20.28 8.41 -15.85
CA ILE A 5 20.09 8.80 -14.46
C ILE A 5 20.20 10.32 -14.40
N ARG A 6 19.17 10.96 -13.86
CA ARG A 6 19.11 12.42 -13.77
C ARG A 6 18.98 12.83 -12.29
N LYS A 7 19.78 13.78 -11.87
CA LYS A 7 19.67 14.34 -10.52
C LYS A 7 18.56 15.39 -10.53
N ILE A 8 17.65 15.29 -9.56
CA ILE A 8 16.52 16.21 -9.41
C ILE A 8 16.67 17.01 -8.12
N LYS A 9 15.80 18.02 -7.93
CA LYS A 9 15.82 18.89 -6.76
C LYS A 9 15.26 18.17 -5.54
N GLU A 10 15.69 18.59 -4.35
CA GLU A 10 15.23 17.95 -3.11
C GLU A 10 13.71 18.01 -2.91
N GLU A 11 13.07 19.08 -3.37
CA GLU A 11 11.61 19.24 -3.24
C GLU A 11 10.82 18.39 -4.24
N GLU A 12 11.49 17.81 -5.25
CA GLU A 12 10.84 16.92 -6.22
C GLU A 12 10.83 15.48 -5.68
N THR A 13 9.80 14.74 -6.02
CA THR A 13 9.69 13.33 -5.63
C THR A 13 10.53 12.46 -6.55
N GLU A 14 11.34 11.57 -5.99
CA GLU A 14 12.10 10.61 -6.76
C GLU A 14 11.18 9.64 -7.48
N TYR A 15 11.54 9.26 -8.71
CA TYR A 15 10.72 8.35 -9.50
C TYR A 15 11.58 7.54 -10.46
N ILE A 16 11.00 6.43 -10.93
CA ILE A 16 11.59 5.62 -12.01
C ILE A 16 10.61 5.65 -13.18
N GLU A 17 11.09 6.02 -14.35
CA GLU A 17 10.29 6.10 -15.56
C GLU A 17 10.89 5.20 -16.63
N ILE A 18 10.04 4.48 -17.34
CA ILE A 18 10.46 3.63 -18.44
C ILE A 18 9.82 4.14 -19.73
N GLY A 19 10.67 4.65 -20.65
CA GLY A 19 10.21 5.02 -21.98
C GLY A 19 10.27 3.80 -22.88
N CYS A 20 9.16 3.42 -23.50
CA CYS A 20 9.11 2.24 -24.36
C CYS A 20 8.13 2.46 -25.50
N HIS A 21 8.34 1.76 -26.64
CA HIS A 21 7.44 1.80 -27.76
C HIS A 21 6.17 0.97 -27.48
N LYS A 22 6.34 -0.13 -26.77
CA LYS A 22 5.25 -1.04 -26.45
C LYS A 22 5.53 -1.69 -25.10
N ARG A 23 4.50 -1.82 -24.28
CA ARG A 23 4.61 -2.53 -23.02
C ARG A 23 4.53 -4.05 -23.29
N ASP A 24 5.69 -4.65 -23.54
CA ASP A 24 5.81 -6.08 -23.80
C ASP A 24 6.32 -6.83 -22.57
N ASP A 25 6.58 -8.13 -22.71
CA ASP A 25 7.03 -8.97 -21.59
C ASP A 25 8.33 -8.51 -20.99
N ARG A 26 9.26 -7.99 -21.81
CA ARG A 26 10.54 -7.47 -21.31
C ARG A 26 10.33 -6.28 -20.39
N ILE A 27 9.47 -5.35 -20.81
CA ILE A 27 9.14 -4.18 -19.98
C ILE A 27 8.42 -4.61 -18.71
N ASN A 28 7.49 -5.55 -18.81
CA ASN A 28 6.76 -6.05 -17.64
C ASN A 28 7.69 -6.71 -16.63
N GLU A 29 8.72 -7.41 -17.10
CA GLU A 29 9.71 -8.01 -16.20
C GLU A 29 10.50 -6.94 -15.45
N ILE A 30 10.90 -5.86 -16.13
CA ILE A 30 11.60 -4.75 -15.48
C ILE A 30 10.69 -4.10 -14.43
N VAL A 31 9.43 -3.87 -14.77
CA VAL A 31 8.46 -3.31 -13.81
C VAL A 31 8.34 -4.19 -12.58
N ARG A 32 8.25 -5.51 -12.77
CA ARG A 32 8.15 -6.46 -11.66
C ARG A 32 9.39 -6.38 -10.75
N LEU A 33 10.58 -6.35 -11.34
CA LEU A 33 11.83 -6.26 -10.58
C LEU A 33 11.90 -4.96 -9.77
N VAL A 34 11.49 -3.84 -10.37
CA VAL A 34 11.45 -2.56 -9.67
C VAL A 34 10.50 -2.61 -8.49
N LYS A 35 9.28 -3.12 -8.70
CA LYS A 35 8.29 -3.25 -7.62
C LYS A 35 8.82 -4.11 -6.48
N MET A 36 9.43 -5.24 -6.79
CA MET A 36 9.98 -6.15 -5.77
C MET A 36 11.13 -5.50 -5.01
N HIS A 37 11.95 -4.72 -5.71
CA HIS A 37 13.05 -3.99 -5.08
C HIS A 37 12.55 -2.94 -4.08
N GLN A 38 11.36 -2.38 -4.33
CA GLN A 38 10.75 -1.40 -3.44
C GLN A 38 10.15 -2.03 -2.18
N GLY A 39 10.19 -3.34 -2.08
CA GLY A 39 9.75 -4.10 -0.91
C GLY A 39 8.57 -5.00 -1.22
N SER A 40 8.50 -6.10 -0.49
CA SER A 40 7.42 -7.07 -0.64
C SER A 40 7.16 -7.76 0.69
N VAL A 41 6.00 -8.42 0.79
CA VAL A 41 5.65 -9.23 1.95
C VAL A 41 5.23 -10.62 1.50
N GLU A 42 5.43 -11.61 2.37
CA GLU A 42 4.97 -12.96 2.17
C GLU A 42 3.48 -13.06 2.43
N ALA A 43 2.78 -13.77 1.57
CA ALA A 43 1.36 -14.02 1.74
C ALA A 43 0.99 -15.37 1.17
N TYR A 44 -0.19 -15.86 1.52
CA TYR A 44 -0.62 -17.20 1.16
C TYR A 44 -2.03 -17.17 0.59
N ARG A 45 -2.26 -18.01 -0.39
CA ARG A 45 -3.59 -18.33 -0.89
C ARG A 45 -3.64 -19.84 -1.05
N GLU A 46 -4.53 -20.47 -0.28
CA GLU A 46 -4.56 -21.91 -0.18
C GLU A 46 -3.19 -22.42 0.28
N ASP A 47 -2.55 -23.32 -0.45
CA ASP A 47 -1.25 -23.87 -0.07
C ASP A 47 -0.08 -23.18 -0.75
N THR A 48 -0.34 -22.10 -1.49
CA THR A 48 0.67 -21.43 -2.28
C THR A 48 1.17 -20.16 -1.60
N GLN A 49 2.48 -20.01 -1.55
CA GLN A 49 3.13 -18.84 -1.00
C GLN A 49 3.42 -17.83 -2.12
N TYR A 50 3.12 -16.57 -1.87
CA TYR A 50 3.34 -15.48 -2.81
C TYR A 50 4.18 -14.40 -2.18
N GLN A 51 4.95 -13.69 -2.99
CA GLN A 51 5.62 -12.46 -2.60
C GLN A 51 4.82 -11.32 -3.19
N ILE A 52 4.24 -10.50 -2.34
CA ILE A 52 3.36 -9.40 -2.77
C ILE A 52 4.12 -8.09 -2.69
N PRO A 53 4.31 -7.38 -3.84
CA PRO A 53 4.93 -6.06 -3.82
C PRO A 53 4.11 -5.10 -2.97
N LEU A 54 4.77 -4.29 -2.14
CA LEU A 54 4.08 -3.33 -1.28
C LEU A 54 3.20 -2.37 -2.08
N SER A 55 3.66 -1.99 -3.28
CA SER A 55 2.92 -1.07 -4.16
C SER A 55 1.58 -1.61 -4.63
N GLU A 56 1.34 -2.92 -4.51
CA GLU A 56 0.07 -3.52 -4.93
C GLU A 56 -0.92 -3.69 -3.78
N ILE A 57 -0.47 -3.49 -2.56
CA ILE A 57 -1.32 -3.66 -1.37
C ILE A 57 -2.16 -2.41 -1.15
N PHE A 58 -3.46 -2.61 -0.96
CA PHE A 58 -4.40 -1.53 -0.63
C PHE A 58 -4.52 -1.37 0.88
N TYR A 59 -4.79 -2.46 1.58
CA TYR A 59 -4.85 -2.43 3.04
C TYR A 59 -4.67 -3.84 3.60
N ILE A 60 -4.40 -3.90 4.88
CA ILE A 60 -4.21 -5.15 5.62
C ILE A 60 -5.19 -5.13 6.78
N GLU A 61 -5.96 -6.19 6.94
CA GLU A 61 -7.01 -6.26 7.95
C GLU A 61 -6.91 -7.53 8.80
N ALA A 62 -7.09 -7.38 10.11
CA ALA A 62 -7.18 -8.49 11.04
C ALA A 62 -8.65 -8.82 11.28
N VAL A 63 -9.03 -10.08 11.07
CA VAL A 63 -10.38 -10.58 11.28
C VAL A 63 -10.27 -11.95 11.97
N ASP A 64 -10.87 -12.08 13.16
CA ASP A 64 -10.91 -13.35 13.89
C ASP A 64 -9.54 -14.03 14.01
N GLU A 65 -8.54 -13.27 14.46
CA GLU A 65 -7.17 -13.74 14.68
C GLU A 65 -6.40 -14.07 13.40
N LYS A 66 -6.99 -13.82 12.25
CA LYS A 66 -6.33 -13.96 10.96
C LYS A 66 -6.02 -12.59 10.38
N THR A 67 -4.98 -12.53 9.56
CA THR A 67 -4.58 -11.28 8.90
C THR A 67 -4.68 -11.47 7.39
N PHE A 68 -5.37 -10.54 6.72
CA PHE A 68 -5.60 -10.59 5.29
C PHE A 68 -4.98 -9.37 4.62
N ILE A 69 -4.38 -9.62 3.45
CA ILE A 69 -3.76 -8.58 2.62
C ILE A 69 -4.64 -8.39 1.39
N TYR A 70 -5.16 -7.17 1.23
CA TYR A 70 -6.08 -6.85 0.12
C TYR A 70 -5.36 -6.07 -0.95
N LEU A 71 -5.44 -6.58 -2.18
CA LEU A 71 -4.97 -5.92 -3.38
C LEU A 71 -6.18 -5.29 -4.09
N GLU A 72 -5.98 -4.81 -5.32
CA GLU A 72 -7.08 -4.16 -6.05
C GLU A 72 -8.33 -5.04 -6.14
N LYS A 73 -8.13 -6.32 -6.47
CA LYS A 73 -9.24 -7.26 -6.63
C LYS A 73 -9.02 -8.59 -5.92
N GLU A 74 -7.83 -8.81 -5.37
CA GLU A 74 -7.47 -10.08 -4.78
C GLU A 74 -7.20 -9.95 -3.29
N CYS A 75 -7.26 -11.07 -2.59
CA CYS A 75 -7.04 -11.14 -1.15
C CYS A 75 -6.15 -12.34 -0.84
N TYR A 76 -5.18 -12.12 0.03
CA TYR A 76 -4.28 -13.16 0.50
C TYR A 76 -4.26 -13.18 2.01
N GLU A 77 -3.87 -14.30 2.59
CA GLU A 77 -3.73 -14.42 4.04
C GLU A 77 -2.25 -14.29 4.42
N SER A 78 -1.98 -13.64 5.56
CA SER A 78 -0.64 -13.54 6.10
C SER A 78 -0.57 -14.27 7.44
N ARG A 79 0.60 -14.80 7.75
CA ARG A 79 0.87 -15.42 9.05
C ARG A 79 1.34 -14.40 10.08
N LYS A 80 1.63 -13.18 9.65
CA LYS A 80 2.02 -12.10 10.54
C LYS A 80 0.79 -11.46 11.16
N ARG A 81 0.97 -10.91 12.36
CA ARG A 81 -0.07 -10.14 13.04
C ARG A 81 -0.09 -8.71 12.54
N LEU A 82 -1.22 -8.03 12.73
CA LEU A 82 -1.37 -6.66 12.25
C LEU A 82 -0.32 -5.71 12.83
N TYR A 83 0.01 -5.84 14.13
CA TYR A 83 1.00 -4.98 14.74
C TYR A 83 2.40 -5.17 14.13
N GLU A 84 2.70 -6.38 13.64
CA GLU A 84 3.96 -6.64 12.97
C GLU A 84 4.05 -5.87 11.65
N PHE A 85 2.94 -5.79 10.92
CA PHE A 85 2.88 -5.00 9.70
C PHE A 85 2.99 -3.51 10.00
N GLU A 86 2.34 -3.05 11.06
CA GLU A 86 2.42 -1.66 11.47
C GLU A 86 3.87 -1.23 11.71
N GLU A 87 4.64 -2.05 12.42
CA GLU A 87 6.05 -1.78 12.68
C GLU A 87 6.90 -1.90 11.41
N LEU A 88 6.73 -2.99 10.68
CA LEU A 88 7.53 -3.29 9.50
C LEU A 88 7.35 -2.25 8.40
N LEU A 89 6.14 -1.73 8.23
CA LEU A 89 5.78 -0.84 7.13
C LEU A 89 5.65 0.63 7.54
N ALA A 90 6.04 0.98 8.76
CA ALA A 90 5.90 2.35 9.27
C ALA A 90 6.56 3.40 8.37
N ASN A 91 7.72 3.07 7.78
CA ASN A 91 8.46 3.99 6.92
C ASN A 91 8.14 3.82 5.44
N ARG A 92 7.12 3.04 5.11
CA ARG A 92 6.73 2.72 3.74
C ARG A 92 5.38 3.29 3.35
N LYS A 93 4.95 4.36 4.04
CA LYS A 93 3.67 5.04 3.81
C LYS A 93 2.45 4.16 4.07
N PHE A 94 2.59 3.26 5.01
CA PHE A 94 1.46 2.51 5.56
C PHE A 94 1.14 3.07 6.93
N ALA A 95 -0.13 3.10 7.29
CA ALA A 95 -0.55 3.66 8.57
C ALA A 95 -1.74 2.92 9.15
N ARG A 96 -1.74 2.80 10.48
CA ARG A 96 -2.88 2.26 11.22
C ARG A 96 -4.04 3.24 11.13
N ILE A 97 -5.23 2.75 10.77
CA ILE A 97 -6.43 3.60 10.69
C ILE A 97 -7.55 3.12 11.60
N SER A 98 -7.40 1.93 12.15
CA SER A 98 -8.36 1.40 13.12
C SER A 98 -7.68 0.30 13.91
N LYS A 99 -8.42 -0.27 14.85
CA LYS A 99 -7.95 -1.39 15.63
C LYS A 99 -7.57 -2.59 14.76
N SER A 100 -8.21 -2.72 13.61
CA SER A 100 -8.07 -3.90 12.75
C SER A 100 -7.50 -3.63 11.36
N VAL A 101 -7.16 -2.39 11.01
CA VAL A 101 -6.75 -2.08 9.64
C VAL A 101 -5.50 -1.20 9.59
N VAL A 102 -4.57 -1.60 8.70
CA VAL A 102 -3.42 -0.79 8.27
C VAL A 102 -3.64 -0.50 6.79
N VAL A 103 -3.61 0.76 6.39
CA VAL A 103 -3.85 1.17 5.01
C VAL A 103 -2.57 1.61 4.32
N ASN A 104 -2.48 1.34 3.02
CA ASN A 104 -1.45 1.92 2.17
C ASN A 104 -1.89 3.34 1.79
N MET A 105 -1.22 4.34 2.34
CA MET A 105 -1.61 5.74 2.12
C MET A 105 -1.48 6.17 0.66
N MET A 106 -0.66 5.49 -0.11
CA MET A 106 -0.52 5.77 -1.56
C MET A 106 -1.77 5.37 -2.35
N LYS A 107 -2.65 4.56 -1.76
CA LYS A 107 -3.89 4.12 -2.39
C LYS A 107 -5.09 4.99 -2.03
N ILE A 108 -4.91 5.97 -1.16
CA ILE A 108 -5.99 6.87 -0.73
C ILE A 108 -6.25 7.93 -1.80
N VAL A 109 -7.50 8.02 -2.24
CA VAL A 109 -7.94 9.03 -3.19
C VAL A 109 -8.52 10.24 -2.46
N ALA A 110 -9.34 9.99 -1.43
CA ALA A 110 -10.03 11.06 -0.72
C ALA A 110 -10.43 10.60 0.67
N ILE A 111 -10.56 11.55 1.59
CA ILE A 111 -11.12 11.29 2.91
C ILE A 111 -12.22 12.32 3.15
N LYS A 112 -13.28 11.92 3.85
CA LYS A 112 -14.36 12.83 4.22
C LYS A 112 -14.90 12.50 5.60
N PRO A 113 -15.44 13.51 6.31
CA PRO A 113 -16.01 13.26 7.63
C PRO A 113 -17.14 12.24 7.58
N ALA A 114 -17.22 11.42 8.60
CA ALA A 114 -18.29 10.45 8.81
C ALA A 114 -18.86 10.66 10.21
N LEU A 115 -19.81 9.83 10.60
CA LEU A 115 -20.46 9.97 11.90
C LEU A 115 -19.50 9.72 13.06
N ASN A 116 -19.73 10.40 14.17
CA ASN A 116 -19.01 10.21 15.45
C ASN A 116 -17.51 10.47 15.38
N GLY A 117 -17.10 11.47 14.59
CA GLY A 117 -15.69 11.86 14.51
C GLY A 117 -14.82 10.93 13.69
N ARG A 118 -15.41 9.93 13.05
CA ARG A 118 -14.70 9.04 12.14
C ARG A 118 -14.56 9.71 10.75
N PHE A 119 -13.72 9.15 9.91
CA PHE A 119 -13.60 9.58 8.52
C PHE A 119 -13.77 8.37 7.61
N LEU A 120 -14.39 8.61 6.47
CA LEU A 120 -14.47 7.63 5.39
C LEU A 120 -13.31 7.87 4.45
N CYS A 121 -12.60 6.80 4.15
CA CYS A 121 -11.42 6.83 3.27
C CYS A 121 -11.73 6.08 1.99
N GLN A 122 -11.70 6.79 0.85
CA GLN A 122 -11.92 6.18 -0.46
C GLN A 122 -10.58 5.78 -1.06
N LEU A 123 -10.50 4.54 -1.54
CA LEU A 123 -9.30 3.99 -2.15
C LEU A 123 -9.41 3.98 -3.68
N LYS A 124 -8.28 3.80 -4.35
CA LYS A 124 -8.20 3.83 -5.82
C LYS A 124 -9.05 2.77 -6.52
N ASN A 125 -9.40 1.69 -5.82
CA ASN A 125 -10.27 0.64 -6.37
C ASN A 125 -11.74 0.86 -6.06
N ASN A 126 -12.10 2.06 -5.60
CA ASN A 126 -13.46 2.45 -5.21
C ASN A 126 -13.97 1.80 -3.93
N GLU A 127 -13.15 1.04 -3.23
CA GLU A 127 -13.50 0.57 -1.91
C GLU A 127 -13.36 1.70 -0.89
N ASN A 128 -14.12 1.60 0.20
CA ASN A 128 -14.06 2.55 1.29
C ASN A 128 -13.64 1.84 2.57
N VAL A 129 -12.78 2.47 3.34
CA VAL A 129 -12.40 1.99 4.66
C VAL A 129 -12.63 3.12 5.67
N ILE A 130 -12.88 2.75 6.91
CA ILE A 130 -13.19 3.72 7.97
C ILE A 130 -11.93 4.03 8.78
N ILE A 131 -11.65 5.31 8.94
CA ILE A 131 -10.59 5.76 9.84
C ILE A 131 -11.25 6.04 11.18
N SER A 132 -10.87 5.29 12.20
CA SER A 132 -11.41 5.47 13.55
C SER A 132 -11.01 6.83 14.12
N ARG A 133 -11.90 7.42 14.90
CA ARG A 133 -11.70 8.75 15.49
C ARG A 133 -10.31 8.93 16.10
N LYS A 134 -9.82 7.94 16.80
CA LYS A 134 -8.52 7.96 17.47
C LYS A 134 -7.36 8.20 16.48
N TYR A 135 -7.49 7.69 15.26
CA TYR A 135 -6.41 7.73 14.27
C TYR A 135 -6.52 8.89 13.28
N VAL A 136 -7.64 9.62 13.29
CA VAL A 136 -7.87 10.71 12.34
C VAL A 136 -6.78 11.79 12.37
N PRO A 137 -6.36 12.32 13.53
CA PRO A 137 -5.34 13.38 13.55
C PRO A 137 -4.03 12.93 12.92
N GLU A 138 -3.60 11.72 13.21
CA GLU A 138 -2.34 11.17 12.70
C GLU A 138 -2.38 11.00 11.19
N ILE A 139 -3.50 10.47 10.66
CA ILE A 139 -3.65 10.27 9.23
C ILE A 139 -3.68 11.61 8.48
N LYS A 140 -4.41 12.60 9.00
CA LYS A 140 -4.43 13.93 8.40
C LYS A 140 -3.04 14.55 8.35
N GLU A 141 -2.27 14.40 9.41
CA GLU A 141 -0.90 14.90 9.47
C GLU A 141 -0.01 14.22 8.42
N LYS A 142 -0.11 12.90 8.30
CA LYS A 142 0.68 12.14 7.33
C LYS A 142 0.31 12.47 5.89
N LEU A 143 -0.95 12.75 5.61
CA LEU A 143 -1.40 13.09 4.27
C LEU A 143 -0.95 14.47 3.82
N ARG A 144 -0.60 15.37 4.75
CA ARG A 144 -0.09 16.71 4.43
C ARG A 144 1.34 16.68 3.90
N LYS A 145 2.06 15.62 4.21
CA LYS A 145 3.46 15.44 3.82
C LYS A 145 3.53 14.57 2.58
#